data_fc26565b9cdf9434b09f12a2ad4f58f8
#
_entry.id   fc26565b9cdf9434b09f12a2ad4f58f8
#
_cell.length_a   1.000
_cell.length_b   1.000
_cell.length_c   1.000
_cell.angle_alpha   90.00
_cell.angle_beta   90.00
_cell.angle_gamma   90.00
#
_symmetry.space_group_name_H-M   'P 1'
#
loop_
_entity.id
_entity.type
_entity.pdbx_description
1 polymer ?
#
loop_
_entity_poly.entity_id
_entity_poly.type
_entity_poly.pdbx_seq_one_letter_code
_entity_poly.pdbx_strand_id
1 'polypeptide(L)'
;MVRLAFVVVLALLLDTSRATAQESRQQVLEQEKAAKAAAVAPYEPNKAEKIFNWAMDSFLLAPQGFLPLITSIPKGDNVFHGGGIALGATYRGFIGEHAGWSATGLFSVPGYTHVDLSVNALRLAHGRLAVRGGGGFTSGAQIPFYGVGAGSSVDNATNFGAEMGYVGGEVRARPVPWVVLGASAALEDFTTKEGSGADPSIETLFNAATAPGLQSAPRYVHAVASAGIDSRPAAGYARRGGLYEIRYHDYRDSDDTYTFSRVDAEAIQHIPILRENWVISLRGRVQTTLDDADVVPHFLLPMLGSGESLRAFGTARFHDRHSMLMQAEWRWIPNRSFMDMALFYDAGKVAADRSALDFDGLEHDFGVGLRFHGPLTTPLRMDLAKGREGFRIVWGGSAVF
;
A
#
# COMPACT_ATOMS: atom_id res chain seq x y z
N MET A 1 69.33 -42.26 -4.98
CA MET A 1 68.02 -42.72 -4.43
C MET A 1 67.71 -42.21 -3.02
N VAL A 2 68.72 -42.02 -2.16
CA VAL A 2 68.44 -41.58 -0.76
C VAL A 2 67.88 -40.13 -0.62
N ARG A 3 68.23 -39.21 -1.54
CA ARG A 3 67.78 -37.82 -1.54
C ARG A 3 66.32 -37.65 -1.97
N LEU A 4 65.76 -38.56 -2.77
CA LEU A 4 64.37 -38.49 -3.23
C LEU A 4 63.42 -39.01 -2.17
N ALA A 5 63.82 -40.03 -1.39
CA ALA A 5 63.05 -40.59 -0.28
C ALA A 5 62.90 -39.57 0.86
N PHE A 6 63.93 -38.74 1.13
CA PHE A 6 63.88 -37.75 2.20
C PHE A 6 62.93 -36.56 1.88
N VAL A 7 62.82 -36.18 0.61
CA VAL A 7 61.90 -35.13 0.16
C VAL A 7 60.45 -35.61 0.20
N VAL A 8 60.17 -36.87 -0.15
CA VAL A 8 58.82 -37.47 -0.07
C VAL A 8 58.34 -37.62 1.38
N VAL A 9 59.23 -38.09 2.29
CA VAL A 9 58.93 -38.21 3.70
C VAL A 9 58.68 -36.82 4.36
N LEU A 10 59.46 -35.81 3.98
CA LEU A 10 59.28 -34.46 4.48
C LEU A 10 58.00 -33.82 3.95
N ALA A 11 57.60 -34.11 2.70
CA ALA A 11 56.34 -33.65 2.10
C ALA A 11 55.13 -34.32 2.77
N LEU A 12 55.21 -35.63 3.11
CA LEU A 12 54.16 -36.36 3.83
C LEU A 12 54.02 -35.89 5.29
N LEU A 13 55.11 -35.52 5.96
CA LEU A 13 55.08 -34.98 7.32
C LEU A 13 54.51 -33.54 7.36
N LEU A 14 54.70 -32.74 6.31
CA LEU A 14 54.11 -31.40 6.15
C LEU A 14 52.62 -31.47 5.84
N ASP A 15 52.13 -32.48 5.14
CA ASP A 15 50.70 -32.67 4.86
C ASP A 15 49.93 -33.13 6.09
N THR A 16 50.51 -34.01 6.90
CA THR A 16 49.85 -34.46 8.15
C THR A 16 49.79 -33.35 9.20
N SER A 17 50.80 -32.48 9.26
CA SER A 17 50.77 -31.33 10.18
C SER A 17 49.77 -30.23 9.74
N ARG A 18 49.49 -30.08 8.44
CA ARG A 18 48.48 -29.20 7.91
C ARG A 18 47.06 -29.77 8.17
N ALA A 19 46.84 -31.05 7.98
CA ALA A 19 45.55 -31.69 8.23
C ALA A 19 45.15 -31.62 9.71
N THR A 20 46.07 -31.92 10.65
CA THR A 20 45.80 -31.82 12.08
C THR A 20 45.62 -30.37 12.57
N ALA A 21 46.31 -29.41 11.96
CA ALA A 21 46.10 -27.99 12.27
C ALA A 21 44.75 -27.48 11.72
N GLN A 22 44.29 -27.99 10.61
CA GLN A 22 42.97 -27.65 10.03
C GLN A 22 41.80 -28.26 10.81
N GLU A 23 41.92 -29.50 11.25
CA GLU A 23 40.96 -30.17 12.11
C GLU A 23 40.86 -29.49 13.48
N SER A 24 41.99 -29.10 14.10
CA SER A 24 41.99 -28.37 15.36
C SER A 24 41.35 -26.99 15.23
N ARG A 25 41.55 -26.32 14.13
CA ARG A 25 40.92 -25.02 13.86
C ARG A 25 39.42 -25.12 13.59
N GLN A 26 38.97 -26.17 12.95
CA GLN A 26 37.55 -26.46 12.79
C GLN A 26 36.88 -26.79 14.15
N GLN A 27 37.52 -27.61 14.97
CA GLN A 27 37.02 -27.92 16.31
C GLN A 27 36.94 -26.67 17.21
N VAL A 28 37.92 -25.78 17.17
CA VAL A 28 37.89 -24.50 17.91
C VAL A 28 36.75 -23.61 17.40
N LEU A 29 36.57 -23.53 16.08
CA LEU A 29 35.47 -22.77 15.48
C LEU A 29 34.08 -23.35 15.82
N GLU A 30 33.95 -24.66 15.89
CA GLU A 30 32.71 -25.33 16.32
C GLU A 30 32.46 -25.13 17.81
N GLN A 31 33.49 -25.20 18.65
CA GLN A 31 33.38 -24.88 20.07
C GLN A 31 33.01 -23.41 20.31
N GLU A 32 33.63 -22.49 19.58
CA GLU A 32 33.26 -21.07 19.66
C GLU A 32 31.81 -20.83 19.18
N LYS A 33 31.37 -21.50 18.12
CA LYS A 33 29.98 -21.44 17.64
C LYS A 33 29.01 -22.04 18.67
N ALA A 34 29.36 -23.17 19.25
CA ALA A 34 28.55 -23.80 20.30
C ALA A 34 28.50 -22.94 21.57
N ALA A 35 29.64 -22.37 22.00
CA ALA A 35 29.70 -21.44 23.12
C ALA A 35 28.91 -20.16 22.87
N LYS A 36 28.98 -19.58 21.66
CA LYS A 36 28.17 -18.44 21.27
C LYS A 36 26.70 -18.79 21.19
N ALA A 37 26.34 -19.98 20.70
CA ALA A 37 24.96 -20.45 20.67
C ALA A 37 24.41 -20.71 22.08
N ALA A 38 25.21 -21.24 22.99
CA ALA A 38 24.84 -21.45 24.39
C ALA A 38 24.77 -20.13 25.19
N ALA A 39 25.56 -19.13 24.81
CA ALA A 39 25.55 -17.80 25.43
C ALA A 39 24.43 -16.88 24.92
N VAL A 40 23.77 -17.23 23.80
CA VAL A 40 22.59 -16.53 23.31
C VAL A 40 21.41 -16.92 24.18
N ALA A 41 21.15 -16.11 25.23
CA ALA A 41 19.88 -16.24 25.96
C ALA A 41 18.72 -16.08 24.96
N PRO A 42 17.65 -16.90 25.07
CA PRO A 42 16.46 -16.69 24.28
C PRO A 42 16.00 -15.24 24.40
N TYR A 43 15.69 -14.63 23.26
CA TYR A 43 15.19 -13.27 23.27
C TYR A 43 13.89 -13.20 24.09
N GLU A 44 13.92 -12.44 25.18
CA GLU A 44 12.72 -12.13 25.95
C GLU A 44 12.21 -10.75 25.53
N PRO A 45 10.98 -10.68 24.93
CA PRO A 45 10.38 -9.42 24.57
C PRO A 45 10.25 -8.52 25.79
N ASN A 46 10.58 -7.23 25.68
CA ASN A 46 10.36 -6.25 26.72
C ASN A 46 8.86 -6.02 26.96
N LYS A 47 8.49 -5.27 28.03
CA LYS A 47 7.07 -5.05 28.38
C LYS A 47 6.30 -4.38 27.25
N ALA A 48 6.87 -3.41 26.55
CA ALA A 48 6.23 -2.71 25.44
C ALA A 48 6.00 -3.66 24.25
N GLU A 49 6.97 -4.50 23.97
CA GLU A 49 6.91 -5.51 22.92
C GLU A 49 5.89 -6.63 23.24
N LYS A 50 5.80 -7.04 24.51
CA LYS A 50 4.75 -7.99 24.96
C LYS A 50 3.36 -7.39 24.79
N ILE A 51 3.16 -6.11 25.15
CA ILE A 51 1.89 -5.40 24.95
C ILE A 51 1.58 -5.27 23.47
N PHE A 52 2.56 -4.89 22.65
CA PHE A 52 2.41 -4.76 21.21
C PHE A 52 2.05 -6.11 20.55
N ASN A 53 2.78 -7.18 20.87
CA ASN A 53 2.51 -8.51 20.34
C ASN A 53 1.14 -9.02 20.79
N TRP A 54 0.76 -8.81 22.06
CA TRP A 54 -0.57 -9.13 22.54
C TRP A 54 -1.67 -8.37 21.78
N ALA A 55 -1.49 -7.07 21.54
CA ALA A 55 -2.43 -6.28 20.77
C ALA A 55 -2.51 -6.74 19.30
N MET A 56 -1.36 -7.05 18.69
CA MET A 56 -1.31 -7.61 17.35
C MET A 56 -2.06 -8.94 17.24
N ASP A 57 -1.78 -9.88 18.15
CA ASP A 57 -2.39 -11.21 18.14
C ASP A 57 -3.87 -11.18 18.49
N SER A 58 -4.26 -10.34 19.45
CA SER A 58 -5.65 -10.27 19.94
C SER A 58 -6.58 -9.45 19.03
N PHE A 59 -6.08 -8.39 18.38
CA PHE A 59 -6.92 -7.45 17.65
C PHE A 59 -6.68 -7.42 16.14
N LEU A 60 -5.48 -7.73 15.66
CA LEU A 60 -5.17 -7.64 14.22
C LEU A 60 -5.12 -9.01 13.55
N LEU A 61 -4.71 -10.05 14.24
CA LEU A 61 -4.50 -11.37 13.70
C LEU A 61 -5.54 -12.41 14.13
N ALA A 62 -6.50 -12.04 15.01
CA ALA A 62 -7.56 -12.96 15.43
C ALA A 62 -8.35 -13.46 14.21
N PRO A 63 -8.45 -14.78 14.02
CA PRO A 63 -9.05 -15.34 12.80
C PRO A 63 -10.58 -15.20 12.76
N GLN A 64 -11.25 -15.07 13.90
CA GLN A 64 -12.70 -14.95 14.01
C GLN A 64 -13.14 -14.17 15.23
N GLY A 65 -14.40 -13.72 15.23
CA GLY A 65 -15.05 -13.02 16.32
C GLY A 65 -15.09 -11.50 16.11
N PHE A 66 -15.37 -10.79 17.19
CA PHE A 66 -15.46 -9.34 17.21
C PHE A 66 -14.08 -8.70 17.39
N LEU A 67 -13.71 -7.81 16.48
CA LEU A 67 -12.42 -7.16 16.42
C LEU A 67 -12.64 -5.64 16.35
N PRO A 68 -12.29 -4.88 17.39
CA PRO A 68 -12.28 -3.42 17.30
C PRO A 68 -11.22 -2.97 16.29
N LEU A 69 -11.53 -1.93 15.54
CA LEU A 69 -10.67 -1.38 14.50
C LEU A 69 -10.35 0.09 14.75
N ILE A 70 -9.08 0.43 14.59
CA ILE A 70 -8.59 1.79 14.41
C ILE A 70 -7.86 1.79 13.06
N THR A 71 -8.44 2.45 12.06
CA THR A 71 -7.98 2.38 10.68
C THR A 71 -8.35 3.66 9.93
N SER A 72 -8.34 3.64 8.62
CA SER A 72 -8.92 4.66 7.75
C SER A 72 -10.12 4.11 6.99
N ILE A 73 -11.03 4.97 6.56
CA ILE A 73 -12.14 4.57 5.69
C ILE A 73 -11.56 4.07 4.36
N PRO A 74 -12.05 2.94 3.82
CA PRO A 74 -11.70 2.48 2.48
C PRO A 74 -11.99 3.52 1.42
N LYS A 75 -11.03 3.75 0.52
CA LYS A 75 -11.07 4.88 -0.42
C LYS A 75 -12.02 4.68 -1.61
N GLY A 76 -12.47 3.45 -1.88
CA GLY A 76 -13.32 3.13 -3.02
C GLY A 76 -12.85 3.82 -4.30
N ASP A 77 -12.00 3.18 -5.08
CA ASP A 77 -11.33 3.73 -6.27
C ASP A 77 -10.77 5.16 -6.14
N ASN A 78 -10.29 5.48 -4.96
CA ASN A 78 -9.76 6.79 -4.58
C ASN A 78 -10.79 7.92 -4.42
N VAL A 79 -12.08 7.66 -4.27
CA VAL A 79 -13.08 8.72 -4.03
C VAL A 79 -13.04 9.20 -2.58
N PHE A 80 -13.10 8.25 -1.61
CA PHE A 80 -13.25 8.60 -0.18
C PHE A 80 -11.92 8.88 0.51
N HIS A 81 -11.35 10.06 0.29
CA HIS A 81 -10.15 10.52 1.00
C HIS A 81 -10.45 11.67 1.92
N GLY A 82 -9.53 11.93 2.86
CA GLY A 82 -9.71 12.98 3.87
C GLY A 82 -10.45 12.53 5.11
N GLY A 83 -10.95 11.29 5.17
CA GLY A 83 -11.67 10.76 6.32
C GLY A 83 -10.84 10.60 7.60
N GLY A 84 -9.52 10.74 7.54
CA GLY A 84 -8.64 10.65 8.70
C GLY A 84 -8.69 9.28 9.38
N ILE A 85 -8.57 9.29 10.72
CA ILE A 85 -8.67 8.08 11.53
C ILE A 85 -10.14 7.71 11.72
N ALA A 86 -10.46 6.47 11.39
CA ALA A 86 -11.77 5.87 11.62
C ALA A 86 -11.72 4.85 12.76
N LEU A 87 -12.76 4.83 13.55
CA LEU A 87 -13.01 3.87 14.62
C LEU A 87 -14.18 2.97 14.22
N GLY A 88 -14.14 1.73 14.65
CA GLY A 88 -15.25 0.81 14.42
C GLY A 88 -14.90 -0.61 14.80
N ALA A 89 -15.55 -1.55 14.14
CA ALA A 89 -15.34 -2.95 14.40
C ALA A 89 -15.62 -3.79 13.15
N THR A 90 -14.99 -4.97 13.11
CA THR A 90 -15.37 -6.03 12.21
C THR A 90 -15.71 -7.29 13.00
N TYR A 91 -16.73 -7.99 12.57
CA TYR A 91 -16.99 -9.35 13.01
C TYR A 91 -16.60 -10.31 11.89
N ARG A 92 -15.85 -11.35 12.22
CA ARG A 92 -15.40 -12.36 11.27
C ARG A 92 -15.88 -13.72 11.68
N GLY A 93 -16.30 -14.51 10.71
CA GLY A 93 -16.71 -15.89 10.92
C GLY A 93 -16.26 -16.80 9.78
N PHE A 94 -16.31 -18.11 10.00
CA PHE A 94 -16.02 -19.10 8.99
C PHE A 94 -17.29 -19.70 8.38
N ILE A 95 -17.21 -20.10 7.13
CA ILE A 95 -18.18 -20.88 6.39
C ILE A 95 -17.45 -22.15 5.94
N GLY A 96 -17.63 -23.24 6.71
CA GLY A 96 -16.86 -24.46 6.50
C GLY A 96 -15.36 -24.25 6.69
N GLU A 97 -14.55 -25.02 5.98
CA GLU A 97 -13.07 -25.03 6.14
C GLU A 97 -12.33 -24.03 5.23
N HIS A 98 -12.97 -23.54 4.18
CA HIS A 98 -12.30 -22.85 3.08
C HIS A 98 -12.81 -21.42 2.83
N ALA A 99 -13.91 -21.05 3.46
CA ALA A 99 -14.50 -19.72 3.27
C ALA A 99 -14.66 -19.00 4.60
N GLY A 100 -14.62 -17.68 4.56
CA GLY A 100 -14.91 -16.79 5.66
C GLY A 100 -15.84 -15.69 5.24
N TRP A 101 -16.46 -15.06 6.21
CA TRP A 101 -17.24 -13.85 6.03
C TRP A 101 -16.83 -12.78 7.02
N SER A 102 -17.07 -11.54 6.70
CA SER A 102 -16.86 -10.43 7.61
C SER A 102 -17.93 -9.37 7.42
N ALA A 103 -18.36 -8.79 8.54
CA ALA A 103 -19.19 -7.60 8.57
C ALA A 103 -18.40 -6.50 9.27
N THR A 104 -18.22 -5.36 8.61
CA THR A 104 -17.40 -4.24 9.10
C THR A 104 -18.24 -2.98 9.18
N GLY A 105 -18.08 -2.20 10.26
CA GLY A 105 -18.64 -0.86 10.40
C GLY A 105 -17.57 0.09 10.90
N LEU A 106 -17.37 1.22 10.22
CA LEU A 106 -16.39 2.25 10.54
C LEU A 106 -17.04 3.63 10.51
N PHE A 107 -16.56 4.49 11.38
CA PHE A 107 -16.94 5.90 11.44
C PHE A 107 -15.70 6.76 11.75
N SER A 108 -15.60 7.94 11.18
CA SER A 108 -14.54 8.91 11.45
C SER A 108 -15.08 10.26 11.90
N VAL A 109 -14.27 11.00 12.66
CA VAL A 109 -14.63 12.34 13.17
C VAL A 109 -15.06 13.31 12.06
N PRO A 110 -14.42 13.35 10.88
CA PRO A 110 -14.88 14.18 9.76
C PRO A 110 -16.21 13.75 9.12
N GLY A 111 -16.95 12.81 9.72
CA GLY A 111 -18.28 12.40 9.25
C GLY A 111 -18.27 11.38 8.11
N TYR A 112 -17.19 10.59 7.98
CA TYR A 112 -17.17 9.48 7.03
C TYR A 112 -17.70 8.22 7.71
N THR A 113 -18.45 7.42 6.95
CA THR A 113 -18.96 6.13 7.38
C THR A 113 -18.65 5.06 6.33
N HIS A 114 -18.44 3.83 6.79
CA HIS A 114 -18.31 2.67 5.91
C HIS A 114 -18.93 1.45 6.56
N VAL A 115 -19.76 0.74 5.80
CA VAL A 115 -20.36 -0.54 6.20
C VAL A 115 -20.12 -1.54 5.06
N ASP A 116 -19.59 -2.70 5.38
CA ASP A 116 -19.27 -3.75 4.40
C ASP A 116 -19.68 -5.12 4.94
N LEU A 117 -20.24 -5.94 4.05
CA LEU A 117 -20.43 -7.37 4.24
C LEU A 117 -19.72 -8.11 3.12
N SER A 118 -18.77 -8.97 3.46
CA SER A 118 -18.02 -9.73 2.47
C SER A 118 -17.89 -11.21 2.82
N VAL A 119 -17.85 -12.03 1.78
CA VAL A 119 -17.54 -13.46 1.83
C VAL A 119 -16.29 -13.69 1.01
N ASN A 120 -15.38 -14.48 1.52
CA ASN A 120 -14.12 -14.78 0.84
C ASN A 120 -13.76 -16.25 0.96
N ALA A 121 -13.18 -16.80 -0.10
CA ALA A 121 -12.60 -18.12 -0.17
C ALA A 121 -11.17 -17.98 -0.72
N LEU A 122 -10.18 -17.89 0.18
CA LEU A 122 -8.83 -17.42 -0.13
C LEU A 122 -7.83 -18.52 -0.51
N ARG A 123 -8.20 -19.80 -0.36
CA ARG A 123 -7.27 -20.93 -0.53
C ARG A 123 -7.81 -22.03 -1.43
N LEU A 124 -8.59 -21.68 -2.43
CA LEU A 124 -9.08 -22.63 -3.41
C LEU A 124 -7.95 -23.13 -4.31
N ALA A 125 -8.11 -24.30 -4.93
CA ALA A 125 -7.13 -24.89 -5.84
C ALA A 125 -5.70 -24.91 -5.27
N HIS A 126 -5.53 -25.41 -4.02
CA HIS A 126 -4.26 -25.48 -3.30
C HIS A 126 -3.62 -24.08 -3.07
N GLY A 127 -4.44 -23.06 -2.83
CA GLY A 127 -3.99 -21.69 -2.58
C GLY A 127 -3.69 -20.87 -3.84
N ARG A 128 -3.99 -21.40 -5.01
CA ARG A 128 -3.78 -20.68 -6.30
C ARG A 128 -4.94 -19.81 -6.74
N LEU A 129 -6.11 -19.98 -6.13
CA LEU A 129 -7.31 -19.24 -6.45
C LEU A 129 -7.91 -18.64 -5.19
N ALA A 130 -8.25 -17.37 -5.25
CA ALA A 130 -9.01 -16.65 -4.25
C ALA A 130 -10.24 -16.03 -4.89
N VAL A 131 -11.39 -16.14 -4.22
CA VAL A 131 -12.65 -15.52 -4.65
C VAL A 131 -13.18 -14.70 -3.49
N ARG A 132 -13.61 -13.49 -3.78
CA ARG A 132 -14.27 -12.60 -2.83
C ARG A 132 -15.56 -12.08 -3.46
N GLY A 133 -16.62 -11.98 -2.67
CA GLY A 133 -17.85 -11.28 -3.03
C GLY A 133 -18.34 -10.49 -1.86
N GLY A 134 -19.07 -9.41 -2.10
CA GLY A 134 -19.58 -8.59 -1.03
C GLY A 134 -20.31 -7.35 -1.53
N GLY A 135 -20.77 -6.57 -0.58
CA GLY A 135 -21.39 -5.29 -0.85
C GLY A 135 -21.38 -4.42 0.40
N GLY A 136 -21.56 -3.15 0.18
CA GLY A 136 -21.47 -2.19 1.27
C GLY A 136 -21.92 -0.80 0.86
N PHE A 137 -21.70 0.11 1.79
CA PHE A 137 -21.99 1.52 1.65
C PHE A 137 -20.84 2.33 2.25
N THR A 138 -20.42 3.37 1.53
CA THR A 138 -19.42 4.33 2.02
C THR A 138 -19.96 5.74 1.81
N SER A 139 -19.79 6.60 2.79
CA SER A 139 -20.08 8.03 2.66
C SER A 139 -18.94 8.87 3.18
N GLY A 140 -18.72 10.02 2.57
CA GLY A 140 -17.76 11.04 3.00
C GLY A 140 -18.39 12.41 2.86
N ALA A 141 -18.35 13.20 3.94
CA ALA A 141 -19.01 14.51 3.96
C ALA A 141 -18.09 15.67 3.60
N GLN A 142 -16.78 15.46 3.59
CA GLN A 142 -15.76 16.52 3.45
C GLN A 142 -14.59 16.06 2.56
N ILE A 143 -14.90 15.59 1.34
CA ILE A 143 -13.88 15.12 0.40
C ILE A 143 -13.20 16.34 -0.22
N PRO A 144 -11.88 16.55 -0.03
CA PRO A 144 -11.20 17.74 -0.48
C PRO A 144 -11.05 17.80 -2.00
N PHE A 145 -11.20 19.00 -2.56
CA PHE A 145 -10.99 19.29 -3.97
C PHE A 145 -10.39 20.70 -4.16
N TYR A 146 -9.43 20.83 -5.09
CA TYR A 146 -8.69 22.07 -5.34
C TYR A 146 -8.79 22.54 -6.80
N GLY A 147 -9.60 21.86 -7.60
CA GLY A 147 -9.70 22.04 -9.05
C GLY A 147 -8.90 21.01 -9.83
N VAL A 148 -9.08 21.03 -11.15
CA VAL A 148 -8.42 20.14 -12.11
C VAL A 148 -7.16 20.83 -12.66
N GLY A 149 -6.10 20.05 -12.86
CA GLY A 149 -4.84 20.50 -13.46
C GLY A 149 -3.70 20.69 -12.46
N ALA A 150 -2.46 20.59 -12.98
CA ALA A 150 -1.24 20.83 -12.23
C ALA A 150 -1.13 22.26 -11.65
N GLY A 151 -1.78 23.22 -12.28
CA GLY A 151 -1.81 24.63 -11.86
C GLY A 151 -2.86 24.96 -10.81
N SER A 152 -3.59 23.98 -10.25
CA SER A 152 -4.58 24.23 -9.20
C SER A 152 -3.94 24.89 -7.96
N SER A 153 -4.61 25.95 -7.42
CA SER A 153 -4.10 26.66 -6.23
C SER A 153 -4.55 25.98 -4.93
N VAL A 154 -3.72 26.05 -3.90
CA VAL A 154 -4.09 25.68 -2.54
C VAL A 154 -5.20 26.60 -1.98
N ASP A 155 -5.27 27.82 -2.46
CA ASP A 155 -6.30 28.81 -2.06
C ASP A 155 -7.70 28.45 -2.59
N ASN A 156 -7.79 27.54 -3.57
CA ASN A 156 -9.04 27.00 -4.08
C ASN A 156 -9.54 25.79 -3.28
N ALA A 157 -9.08 25.65 -2.04
CA ALA A 157 -9.52 24.57 -1.17
C ALA A 157 -11.04 24.58 -1.00
N THR A 158 -11.66 23.50 -1.43
CA THR A 158 -13.10 23.23 -1.31
C THR A 158 -13.31 21.79 -0.91
N ASN A 159 -14.54 21.45 -0.59
CA ASN A 159 -14.89 20.05 -0.34
C ASN A 159 -16.25 19.71 -0.97
N PHE A 160 -16.49 18.43 -1.14
CA PHE A 160 -17.80 17.90 -1.55
C PHE A 160 -18.14 16.66 -0.71
N GLY A 161 -19.43 16.33 -0.69
CA GLY A 161 -19.92 15.09 -0.13
C GLY A 161 -20.09 14.03 -1.22
N ALA A 162 -19.83 12.76 -0.89
CA ALA A 162 -20.17 11.65 -1.75
C ALA A 162 -20.69 10.46 -0.96
N GLU A 163 -21.56 9.70 -1.59
CA GLU A 163 -22.05 8.39 -1.13
C GLU A 163 -21.87 7.38 -2.24
N MET A 164 -21.56 6.14 -1.86
CA MET A 164 -21.42 5.01 -2.79
C MET A 164 -22.01 3.75 -2.16
N GLY A 165 -23.03 3.21 -2.79
CA GLY A 165 -23.49 1.84 -2.57
C GLY A 165 -22.83 0.92 -3.59
N TYR A 166 -22.39 -0.26 -3.17
CA TYR A 166 -21.79 -1.21 -4.10
C TYR A 166 -22.12 -2.67 -3.77
N VAL A 167 -22.13 -3.50 -4.81
CA VAL A 167 -22.15 -4.96 -4.71
C VAL A 167 -21.33 -5.56 -5.84
N GLY A 168 -20.44 -6.49 -5.51
CA GLY A 168 -19.55 -7.04 -6.53
C GLY A 168 -18.77 -8.26 -6.08
N GLY A 169 -17.87 -8.70 -6.95
CA GLY A 169 -17.00 -9.83 -6.70
C GLY A 169 -15.66 -9.72 -7.42
N GLU A 170 -14.68 -10.41 -6.86
CA GLU A 170 -13.31 -10.48 -7.35
C GLU A 170 -12.85 -11.94 -7.40
N VAL A 171 -12.14 -12.26 -8.45
CA VAL A 171 -11.40 -13.53 -8.59
C VAL A 171 -9.93 -13.19 -8.78
N ARG A 172 -9.07 -13.79 -7.96
CA ARG A 172 -7.62 -13.65 -8.08
C ARG A 172 -6.97 -15.01 -8.23
N ALA A 173 -6.14 -15.18 -9.25
CA ALA A 173 -5.44 -16.41 -9.55
C ALA A 173 -3.92 -16.22 -9.45
N ARG A 174 -3.23 -17.23 -8.92
CA ARG A 174 -1.76 -17.35 -8.90
C ARG A 174 -1.36 -18.65 -9.62
N PRO A 175 -1.32 -18.66 -10.96
CA PRO A 175 -0.97 -19.88 -11.71
C PRO A 175 0.42 -20.39 -11.33
N VAL A 176 1.34 -19.47 -11.05
CA VAL A 176 2.64 -19.73 -10.40
C VAL A 176 2.82 -18.76 -9.22
N PRO A 177 3.68 -19.03 -8.25
CA PRO A 177 3.74 -18.25 -6.99
C PRO A 177 3.93 -16.74 -7.16
N TRP A 178 4.58 -16.32 -8.23
CA TRP A 178 4.95 -14.93 -8.48
C TRP A 178 4.07 -14.24 -9.56
N VAL A 179 3.18 -14.95 -10.27
CA VAL A 179 2.22 -14.33 -11.22
C VAL A 179 0.88 -14.15 -10.53
N VAL A 180 0.33 -12.95 -10.62
CA VAL A 180 -0.99 -12.60 -10.10
C VAL A 180 -1.86 -12.14 -11.27
N LEU A 181 -3.01 -12.79 -11.44
CA LEU A 181 -4.06 -12.40 -12.37
C LEU A 181 -5.30 -12.08 -11.55
N GLY A 182 -6.00 -11.02 -11.88
CA GLY A 182 -7.22 -10.61 -11.21
C GLY A 182 -8.30 -10.19 -12.19
N ALA A 183 -9.54 -10.47 -11.82
CA ALA A 183 -10.71 -9.92 -12.48
C ALA A 183 -11.76 -9.59 -11.42
N SER A 184 -12.40 -8.44 -11.51
CA SER A 184 -13.53 -8.07 -10.67
C SER A 184 -14.61 -7.36 -11.46
N ALA A 185 -15.83 -7.42 -10.92
CA ALA A 185 -16.95 -6.63 -11.42
C ALA A 185 -17.81 -6.20 -10.24
N ALA A 186 -18.30 -4.97 -10.26
CA ALA A 186 -19.18 -4.41 -9.27
C ALA A 186 -20.28 -3.56 -9.92
N LEU A 187 -21.43 -3.51 -9.27
CA LEU A 187 -22.42 -2.46 -9.47
C LEU A 187 -22.15 -1.40 -8.43
N GLU A 188 -21.96 -0.16 -8.85
CA GLU A 188 -21.62 0.98 -8.01
C GLU A 188 -22.64 2.09 -8.26
N ASP A 189 -23.27 2.58 -7.20
CA ASP A 189 -24.26 3.66 -7.25
C ASP A 189 -23.70 4.86 -6.47
N PHE A 190 -23.22 5.87 -7.19
CA PHE A 190 -22.66 7.08 -6.62
C PHE A 190 -23.72 8.18 -6.49
N THR A 191 -23.56 9.03 -5.48
CA THR A 191 -24.28 10.29 -5.34
C THR A 191 -23.32 11.33 -4.80
N THR A 192 -23.13 12.44 -5.53
CA THR A 192 -22.38 13.58 -5.04
C THR A 192 -23.29 14.64 -4.45
N LYS A 193 -22.85 15.32 -3.40
CA LYS A 193 -23.60 16.29 -2.60
C LYS A 193 -22.75 17.51 -2.27
N GLU A 194 -23.38 18.55 -1.80
CA GLU A 194 -22.69 19.67 -1.15
C GLU A 194 -21.77 19.18 -0.05
N GLY A 195 -20.57 19.73 0.02
CA GLY A 195 -19.62 19.46 1.07
C GLY A 195 -20.00 20.12 2.38
N SER A 196 -19.51 19.57 3.49
CA SER A 196 -19.70 20.12 4.83
C SER A 196 -18.35 20.29 5.51
N GLY A 197 -18.19 21.25 6.38
CA GLY A 197 -16.94 21.45 7.11
C GLY A 197 -16.42 22.87 7.08
N ALA A 198 -15.11 23.05 7.30
CA ALA A 198 -14.50 24.37 7.40
C ALA A 198 -14.25 25.02 6.02
N ASP A 199 -13.88 24.20 5.01
CA ASP A 199 -13.70 24.68 3.66
C ASP A 199 -15.06 24.86 2.97
N PRO A 200 -15.20 25.81 2.03
CA PRO A 200 -16.44 26.02 1.29
C PRO A 200 -16.80 24.78 0.44
N SER A 201 -18.08 24.61 0.15
CA SER A 201 -18.53 23.57 -0.77
C SER A 201 -18.03 23.84 -2.18
N ILE A 202 -17.77 22.77 -2.93
CA ILE A 202 -17.19 22.80 -4.29
C ILE A 202 -17.97 23.73 -5.26
N GLU A 203 -19.29 23.82 -5.11
CA GLU A 203 -20.17 24.62 -5.95
C GLU A 203 -19.90 26.13 -5.82
N THR A 204 -19.19 26.56 -4.78
CA THR A 204 -18.87 27.98 -4.57
C THR A 204 -17.80 28.48 -5.55
N LEU A 205 -16.91 27.62 -6.00
CA LEU A 205 -15.78 27.96 -6.90
C LEU A 205 -15.82 27.23 -8.24
N PHE A 206 -16.52 26.10 -8.32
CA PHE A 206 -16.51 25.23 -9.50
C PHE A 206 -17.94 24.98 -10.01
N ASN A 207 -18.04 24.60 -11.27
CA ASN A 207 -19.28 24.24 -11.94
C ASN A 207 -19.09 22.96 -12.76
N ALA A 208 -20.14 22.46 -13.43
CA ALA A 208 -20.09 21.22 -14.17
C ALA A 208 -19.05 21.22 -15.32
N ALA A 209 -18.65 22.38 -15.85
CA ALA A 209 -17.62 22.46 -16.87
C ALA A 209 -16.19 22.38 -16.28
N THR A 210 -15.99 22.81 -15.03
CA THR A 210 -14.69 22.80 -14.36
C THR A 210 -14.54 21.63 -13.36
N ALA A 211 -15.65 20.98 -13.02
CA ALA A 211 -15.72 19.75 -12.21
C ALA A 211 -16.81 18.84 -12.79
N PRO A 212 -16.53 18.08 -13.86
CA PRO A 212 -17.50 17.18 -14.46
C PRO A 212 -18.06 16.19 -13.41
N GLY A 213 -19.34 15.89 -13.48
CA GLY A 213 -20.00 15.05 -12.48
C GLY A 213 -20.38 15.75 -11.17
N LEU A 214 -20.25 17.07 -11.11
CA LEU A 214 -20.73 17.85 -9.96
C LEU A 214 -22.25 17.68 -9.78
N GLN A 215 -22.68 17.34 -8.56
CA GLN A 215 -24.09 17.03 -8.22
C GLN A 215 -24.72 15.93 -9.10
N SER A 216 -23.91 14.97 -9.54
CA SER A 216 -24.36 13.82 -10.33
C SER A 216 -24.56 12.57 -9.46
N ALA A 217 -25.30 11.60 -10.04
CA ALA A 217 -25.56 10.32 -9.40
C ALA A 217 -25.35 9.18 -10.41
N PRO A 218 -24.13 8.98 -10.95
CA PRO A 218 -23.87 7.94 -11.94
C PRO A 218 -23.93 6.54 -11.31
N ARG A 219 -24.42 5.58 -12.11
CA ARG A 219 -24.48 4.17 -11.76
C ARG A 219 -23.61 3.35 -12.71
N TYR A 220 -22.62 2.69 -12.15
CA TYR A 220 -21.66 1.96 -12.94
C TYR A 220 -21.83 0.45 -12.87
N VAL A 221 -21.64 -0.19 -14.00
CA VAL A 221 -21.03 -1.51 -14.06
C VAL A 221 -19.53 -1.27 -14.16
N HIS A 222 -18.81 -1.46 -13.08
CA HIS A 222 -17.37 -1.27 -13.03
C HIS A 222 -16.67 -2.62 -13.11
N ALA A 223 -15.92 -2.85 -14.18
CA ALA A 223 -15.13 -4.04 -14.39
C ALA A 223 -13.64 -3.74 -14.33
N VAL A 224 -12.87 -4.64 -13.70
CA VAL A 224 -11.41 -4.51 -13.63
C VAL A 224 -10.76 -5.81 -14.06
N ALA A 225 -9.76 -5.71 -14.92
CA ALA A 225 -8.84 -6.80 -15.24
C ALA A 225 -7.43 -6.41 -14.79
N SER A 226 -6.72 -7.31 -14.12
CA SER A 226 -5.34 -7.05 -13.69
C SER A 226 -4.41 -8.21 -14.00
N ALA A 227 -3.14 -7.87 -14.26
CA ALA A 227 -2.06 -8.82 -14.43
C ALA A 227 -0.79 -8.26 -13.80
N GLY A 228 -0.04 -9.12 -13.10
CA GLY A 228 1.16 -8.66 -12.43
C GLY A 228 2.10 -9.77 -12.00
N ILE A 229 3.27 -9.32 -11.54
CA ILE A 229 4.31 -10.14 -10.93
C ILE A 229 4.50 -9.63 -9.51
N ASP A 230 4.30 -10.50 -8.52
CA ASP A 230 4.52 -10.21 -7.10
C ASP A 230 5.49 -11.22 -6.51
N SER A 231 6.72 -10.78 -6.31
CA SER A 231 7.80 -11.57 -5.72
C SER A 231 8.13 -11.18 -4.27
N ARG A 232 7.31 -10.33 -3.65
CA ARG A 232 7.48 -9.89 -2.26
C ARG A 232 7.13 -11.04 -1.31
N PRO A 233 7.96 -11.33 -0.28
CA PRO A 233 7.64 -12.35 0.72
C PRO A 233 6.41 -12.00 1.57
N ALA A 234 6.21 -10.72 1.86
CA ALA A 234 5.07 -10.20 2.62
C ALA A 234 4.73 -8.79 2.07
N ALA A 235 3.55 -8.62 1.50
CA ALA A 235 3.13 -7.35 0.91
C ALA A 235 3.07 -6.20 1.94
N GLY A 236 2.69 -6.48 3.20
CA GLY A 236 2.57 -5.45 4.24
C GLY A 236 3.88 -5.03 4.92
N TYR A 237 4.97 -5.80 4.72
CA TYR A 237 6.31 -5.48 5.20
C TYR A 237 7.37 -6.18 4.35
N ALA A 238 7.61 -5.68 3.15
CA ALA A 238 8.60 -6.24 2.25
C ALA A 238 9.98 -5.63 2.49
N ARG A 239 11.02 -6.47 2.50
CA ARG A 239 12.44 -6.08 2.54
C ARG A 239 13.16 -6.39 1.24
N ARG A 240 12.58 -7.26 0.41
CA ARG A 240 13.09 -7.70 -0.88
C ARG A 240 11.96 -8.06 -1.81
N GLY A 241 12.28 -8.22 -3.09
CA GLY A 241 11.32 -8.54 -4.14
C GLY A 241 10.57 -7.32 -4.63
N GLY A 242 9.64 -7.51 -5.52
CA GLY A 242 8.90 -6.41 -6.15
C GLY A 242 7.49 -6.81 -6.53
N LEU A 243 6.69 -5.80 -6.82
CA LEU A 243 5.38 -5.87 -7.44
C LEU A 243 5.43 -5.08 -8.74
N TYR A 244 4.97 -5.68 -9.82
CA TYR A 244 4.78 -5.03 -11.11
C TYR A 244 3.39 -5.40 -11.58
N GLU A 245 2.48 -4.45 -11.63
CA GLU A 245 1.06 -4.71 -11.93
C GLU A 245 0.52 -3.68 -12.93
N ILE A 246 -0.33 -4.14 -13.80
CA ILE A 246 -1.18 -3.31 -14.64
C ILE A 246 -2.63 -3.66 -14.38
N ARG A 247 -3.49 -2.65 -14.30
CA ARG A 247 -4.94 -2.78 -14.12
C ARG A 247 -5.64 -1.98 -15.21
N TYR A 248 -6.63 -2.57 -15.82
CA TYR A 248 -7.55 -1.91 -16.72
C TYR A 248 -8.92 -1.83 -16.06
N HIS A 249 -9.45 -0.63 -15.95
CA HIS A 249 -10.77 -0.32 -15.40
C HIS A 249 -11.71 0.08 -16.54
N ASP A 250 -12.91 -0.47 -16.55
CA ASP A 250 -13.99 -0.14 -17.48
C ASP A 250 -15.20 0.28 -16.65
N TYR A 251 -15.56 1.55 -16.72
CA TYR A 251 -16.69 2.16 -16.03
C TYR A 251 -17.80 2.42 -17.06
N ARG A 252 -18.87 1.62 -16.99
CA ARG A 252 -20.04 1.77 -17.85
C ARG A 252 -21.17 2.38 -17.06
N ASP A 253 -21.43 3.66 -17.28
CA ASP A 253 -22.55 4.39 -16.70
C ASP A 253 -23.88 3.93 -17.33
N SER A 254 -24.90 3.75 -16.52
CA SER A 254 -26.24 3.33 -16.97
C SER A 254 -26.89 4.33 -17.92
N ASP A 255 -26.57 5.61 -17.79
CA ASP A 255 -27.09 6.71 -18.61
C ASP A 255 -26.12 7.11 -19.75
N ASP A 256 -24.99 6.42 -19.86
CA ASP A 256 -23.91 6.61 -20.83
C ASP A 256 -23.33 8.05 -20.85
N THR A 257 -23.52 8.80 -19.76
CA THR A 257 -23.03 10.17 -19.64
C THR A 257 -21.57 10.19 -19.18
N TYR A 258 -21.21 9.29 -18.24
CA TYR A 258 -19.90 9.22 -17.62
C TYR A 258 -19.24 7.86 -17.83
N THR A 259 -19.38 7.31 -19.03
CA THR A 259 -18.72 6.06 -19.43
C THR A 259 -17.26 6.35 -19.80
N PHE A 260 -16.33 5.68 -19.16
CA PHE A 260 -14.90 5.83 -19.43
C PHE A 260 -14.07 4.63 -19.02
N SER A 261 -12.82 4.60 -19.47
CA SER A 261 -11.85 3.57 -19.10
C SER A 261 -10.57 4.20 -18.53
N ARG A 262 -9.89 3.48 -17.63
CA ARG A 262 -8.64 3.90 -17.02
C ARG A 262 -7.63 2.75 -16.98
N VAL A 263 -6.37 3.07 -17.18
CA VAL A 263 -5.24 2.17 -16.98
C VAL A 263 -4.39 2.67 -15.83
N ASP A 264 -4.12 1.77 -14.88
CA ASP A 264 -3.22 1.99 -13.77
C ASP A 264 -2.03 1.03 -13.93
N ALA A 265 -0.81 1.56 -13.94
CA ALA A 265 0.41 0.76 -13.96
C ALA A 265 1.26 1.10 -12.73
N GLU A 266 1.72 0.09 -12.01
CA GLU A 266 2.51 0.24 -10.80
C GLU A 266 3.72 -0.68 -10.80
N ALA A 267 4.87 -0.16 -10.42
CA ALA A 267 6.11 -0.90 -10.22
C ALA A 267 6.67 -0.57 -8.84
N ILE A 268 6.87 -1.58 -8.01
CA ILE A 268 7.50 -1.47 -6.69
C ILE A 268 8.69 -2.42 -6.64
N GLN A 269 9.84 -1.94 -6.16
CA GLN A 269 11.02 -2.78 -5.98
C GLN A 269 11.67 -2.50 -4.63
N HIS A 270 11.90 -3.56 -3.85
CA HIS A 270 12.65 -3.52 -2.59
C HIS A 270 14.01 -4.17 -2.79
N ILE A 271 15.07 -3.41 -2.53
CA ILE A 271 16.47 -3.80 -2.73
C ILE A 271 17.14 -3.87 -1.35
N PRO A 272 17.41 -5.08 -0.82
CA PRO A 272 18.10 -5.21 0.44
C PRO A 272 19.59 -4.87 0.32
N ILE A 273 20.12 -4.15 1.29
CA ILE A 273 21.52 -3.83 1.45
C ILE A 273 21.96 -4.28 2.84
N LEU A 274 23.21 -4.71 2.98
CA LEU A 274 23.80 -5.14 4.26
C LEU A 274 22.93 -6.14 5.03
N ARG A 275 22.62 -7.29 4.43
CA ARG A 275 21.82 -8.37 5.04
C ARG A 275 20.40 -7.96 5.45
N GLU A 276 19.75 -7.15 4.63
CA GLU A 276 18.39 -6.64 4.85
C GLU A 276 18.25 -5.67 6.03
N ASN A 277 19.34 -5.19 6.62
CA ASN A 277 19.28 -4.14 7.65
C ASN A 277 19.01 -2.76 7.04
N TRP A 278 19.34 -2.59 5.78
CA TRP A 278 19.03 -1.42 4.98
C TRP A 278 18.28 -1.88 3.74
N VAL A 279 17.22 -1.18 3.41
CA VAL A 279 16.39 -1.47 2.25
C VAL A 279 16.18 -0.17 1.48
N ILE A 280 16.48 -0.18 0.19
CA ILE A 280 16.03 0.85 -0.73
C ILE A 280 14.74 0.34 -1.36
N SER A 281 13.67 1.10 -1.22
CA SER A 281 12.38 0.83 -1.84
C SER A 281 12.10 1.90 -2.88
N LEU A 282 11.76 1.48 -4.08
CA LEU A 282 11.42 2.34 -5.20
C LEU A 282 9.99 2.03 -5.64
N ARG A 283 9.23 3.06 -5.98
CA ARG A 283 7.89 2.94 -6.56
C ARG A 283 7.74 3.89 -7.74
N GLY A 284 7.19 3.38 -8.83
CA GLY A 284 6.66 4.17 -9.94
C GLY A 284 5.19 3.83 -10.15
N ARG A 285 4.33 4.82 -10.33
CA ARG A 285 2.92 4.63 -10.67
C ARG A 285 2.51 5.62 -11.75
N VAL A 286 1.76 5.11 -12.72
CA VAL A 286 1.10 5.92 -13.76
C VAL A 286 -0.37 5.54 -13.78
N GLN A 287 -1.24 6.53 -13.79
CA GLN A 287 -2.68 6.35 -13.99
C GLN A 287 -3.10 7.21 -15.19
N THR A 288 -3.89 6.66 -16.08
CA THR A 288 -4.29 7.34 -17.31
C THR A 288 -5.72 6.99 -17.68
N THR A 289 -6.59 7.99 -17.83
CA THR A 289 -7.89 7.81 -18.46
C THR A 289 -7.72 7.72 -19.97
N LEU A 290 -8.54 6.94 -20.64
CA LEU A 290 -8.45 6.69 -22.08
C LEU A 290 -9.41 7.56 -22.88
N ASP A 291 -10.40 8.14 -22.20
CA ASP A 291 -11.51 8.91 -22.77
C ASP A 291 -11.36 10.42 -22.50
N ASP A 292 -12.26 11.23 -23.05
CA ASP A 292 -12.22 12.69 -22.93
C ASP A 292 -12.52 13.19 -21.51
N ALA A 293 -12.12 14.42 -21.22
CA ALA A 293 -12.15 14.97 -19.87
C ALA A 293 -13.57 15.17 -19.31
N ASP A 294 -14.53 15.44 -20.16
CA ASP A 294 -15.93 15.73 -19.82
C ASP A 294 -16.73 14.50 -19.41
N VAL A 295 -16.29 13.32 -19.84
CA VAL A 295 -16.95 12.04 -19.46
C VAL A 295 -16.37 11.39 -18.19
N VAL A 296 -15.27 11.95 -17.64
CA VAL A 296 -14.68 11.43 -16.39
C VAL A 296 -15.09 12.34 -15.24
N PRO A 297 -15.91 11.86 -14.28
CA PRO A 297 -16.27 12.65 -13.12
C PRO A 297 -15.05 13.08 -12.31
N HIS A 298 -15.07 14.31 -11.79
CA HIS A 298 -13.97 14.89 -11.03
C HIS A 298 -13.51 14.01 -9.86
N PHE A 299 -14.40 13.27 -9.24
CA PHE A 299 -14.13 12.38 -8.10
C PHE A 299 -13.51 11.03 -8.51
N LEU A 300 -13.48 10.68 -9.80
CA LEU A 300 -12.83 9.47 -10.33
C LEU A 300 -11.54 9.78 -11.11
N LEU A 301 -11.15 11.05 -11.24
CA LEU A 301 -9.91 11.43 -11.87
C LEU A 301 -8.69 10.90 -11.11
N PRO A 302 -7.62 10.50 -11.81
CA PRO A 302 -6.31 10.29 -11.20
C PRO A 302 -5.88 11.47 -10.34
N MET A 303 -5.33 11.17 -9.15
CA MET A 303 -4.96 12.21 -8.20
C MET A 303 -3.63 11.98 -7.53
N LEU A 304 -3.03 13.07 -7.04
CA LEU A 304 -1.85 13.09 -6.19
C LEU A 304 -2.06 14.01 -4.98
N GLY A 305 -1.28 13.78 -3.94
CA GLY A 305 -1.40 14.43 -2.64
C GLY A 305 -2.11 13.53 -1.65
N SER A 306 -1.36 12.94 -0.75
CA SER A 306 -1.82 12.15 0.40
C SER A 306 -0.62 11.54 1.09
N GLY A 307 -0.84 10.91 2.23
CA GLY A 307 0.19 10.12 2.90
C GLY A 307 0.74 8.91 2.11
N GLU A 308 0.17 8.57 0.96
CA GLU A 308 0.56 7.44 0.12
C GLU A 308 1.15 7.86 -1.23
N SER A 309 1.15 9.17 -1.54
CA SER A 309 1.69 9.71 -2.79
C SER A 309 2.66 10.86 -2.50
N LEU A 310 2.31 12.10 -2.77
CA LEU A 310 3.10 13.28 -2.37
C LEU A 310 2.77 13.64 -0.92
N ARG A 311 3.62 13.21 0.01
CA ARG A 311 3.33 13.19 1.46
C ARG A 311 3.23 14.57 2.10
N ALA A 312 3.94 15.57 1.57
CA ALA A 312 3.88 16.94 2.08
C ALA A 312 2.68 17.75 1.57
N PHE A 313 1.94 17.20 0.61
CA PHE A 313 0.79 17.89 0.01
C PHE A 313 -0.53 17.43 0.64
N GLY A 314 -1.52 18.31 0.62
CA GLY A 314 -2.89 18.04 1.03
C GLY A 314 -3.44 16.77 0.37
N THR A 315 -4.38 16.13 1.03
CA THR A 315 -5.07 14.98 0.45
C THR A 315 -5.81 15.44 -0.81
N ALA A 316 -5.70 14.67 -1.91
CA ALA A 316 -6.32 14.99 -3.19
C ALA A 316 -5.96 16.40 -3.72
N ARG A 317 -4.71 16.84 -3.50
CA ARG A 317 -4.26 18.21 -3.83
C ARG A 317 -4.23 18.46 -5.34
N PHE A 318 -3.95 17.45 -6.14
CA PHE A 318 -3.85 17.57 -7.60
C PHE A 318 -4.72 16.49 -8.25
N HIS A 319 -5.57 16.90 -9.20
CA HIS A 319 -6.41 16.01 -10.00
C HIS A 319 -6.23 16.34 -11.48
N ASP A 320 -6.11 15.32 -12.32
CA ASP A 320 -6.22 15.48 -13.78
C ASP A 320 -6.45 14.09 -14.42
N ARG A 321 -6.63 14.05 -15.74
CA ARG A 321 -6.84 12.82 -16.53
C ARG A 321 -5.70 11.81 -16.42
N HIS A 322 -4.50 12.30 -16.20
CA HIS A 322 -3.28 11.48 -16.12
C HIS A 322 -2.48 11.88 -14.88
N SER A 323 -1.86 10.90 -14.26
CA SER A 323 -0.93 11.14 -13.15
C SER A 323 0.30 10.25 -13.25
N MET A 324 1.44 10.78 -12.80
CA MET A 324 2.69 10.05 -12.63
C MET A 324 3.24 10.30 -11.24
N LEU A 325 3.69 9.24 -10.57
CA LEU A 325 4.28 9.27 -9.24
C LEU A 325 5.55 8.45 -9.23
N MET A 326 6.60 8.98 -8.61
CA MET A 326 7.85 8.29 -8.31
C MET A 326 8.18 8.50 -6.84
N GLN A 327 8.54 7.43 -6.16
CA GLN A 327 8.90 7.46 -4.75
C GLN A 327 10.15 6.64 -4.52
N ALA A 328 11.02 7.16 -3.65
CA ALA A 328 12.20 6.46 -3.18
C ALA A 328 12.24 6.53 -1.65
N GLU A 329 12.44 5.41 -1.00
CA GLU A 329 12.54 5.31 0.44
C GLU A 329 13.76 4.47 0.83
N TRP A 330 14.67 5.03 1.61
CA TRP A 330 15.71 4.30 2.28
C TRP A 330 15.30 4.00 3.72
N ARG A 331 15.19 2.71 4.06
CA ARG A 331 14.85 2.25 5.40
C ARG A 331 16.09 1.70 6.09
N TRP A 332 16.31 2.14 7.31
CA TRP A 332 17.24 1.55 8.25
C TRP A 332 16.46 0.70 9.25
N ILE A 333 16.79 -0.59 9.29
CA ILE A 333 16.14 -1.62 10.09
C ILE A 333 17.13 -2.05 11.17
N PRO A 334 17.06 -1.51 12.40
CA PRO A 334 17.90 -1.93 13.50
C PRO A 334 17.65 -3.41 13.81
N ASN A 335 18.72 -4.15 14.14
CA ASN A 335 18.61 -5.56 14.51
C ASN A 335 17.66 -5.73 15.70
N ARG A 336 16.66 -6.61 15.54
CA ARG A 336 15.65 -7.00 16.55
C ARG A 336 14.76 -5.86 17.06
N SER A 337 14.66 -4.76 16.32
CA SER A 337 13.72 -3.69 16.60
C SER A 337 12.39 -3.96 15.88
N PHE A 338 11.29 -3.55 16.50
CA PHE A 338 9.96 -3.49 15.90
C PHE A 338 9.73 -2.16 15.16
N MET A 339 10.77 -1.32 15.07
CA MET A 339 10.70 0.02 14.51
C MET A 339 11.81 0.23 13.49
N ASP A 340 11.47 0.68 12.30
CA ASP A 340 12.38 1.15 11.27
C ASP A 340 12.38 2.67 11.19
N MET A 341 13.52 3.24 10.80
CA MET A 341 13.65 4.63 10.40
C MET A 341 13.69 4.71 8.87
N ALA A 342 13.08 5.75 8.31
CA ALA A 342 13.06 5.96 6.87
C ALA A 342 13.48 7.39 6.52
N LEU A 343 14.19 7.51 5.39
CA LEU A 343 14.36 8.75 4.64
C LEU A 343 13.65 8.54 3.29
N PHE A 344 12.93 9.55 2.83
CA PHE A 344 12.17 9.40 1.58
C PHE A 344 12.22 10.66 0.72
N TYR A 345 11.97 10.44 -0.56
CA TYR A 345 11.75 11.45 -1.58
C TYR A 345 10.60 10.99 -2.48
N ASP A 346 9.63 11.87 -2.65
CA ASP A 346 8.48 11.66 -3.52
C ASP A 346 8.48 12.73 -4.62
N ALA A 347 8.14 12.35 -5.85
CA ALA A 347 7.99 13.26 -6.97
C ALA A 347 6.83 12.81 -7.85
N GLY A 348 6.05 13.75 -8.38
CA GLY A 348 4.93 13.42 -9.26
C GLY A 348 4.27 14.62 -9.88
N LYS A 349 3.43 14.38 -10.85
CA LYS A 349 2.59 15.40 -11.52
C LYS A 349 1.29 14.81 -12.00
N VAL A 350 0.33 15.67 -12.20
CA VAL A 350 -0.88 15.39 -12.97
C VAL A 350 -0.84 16.16 -14.29
N ALA A 351 -1.53 15.68 -15.30
CA ALA A 351 -1.54 16.31 -16.62
C ALA A 351 -2.85 16.05 -17.38
N ALA A 352 -3.28 17.01 -18.19
CA ALA A 352 -4.41 16.87 -19.08
C ALA A 352 -4.11 15.94 -20.28
N ASP A 353 -2.84 15.95 -20.75
CA ASP A 353 -2.38 15.14 -21.87
C ASP A 353 -1.31 14.14 -21.44
N ARG A 354 -1.33 12.92 -22.03
CA ARG A 354 -0.31 11.90 -21.78
C ARG A 354 1.09 12.33 -22.16
N SER A 355 1.23 13.13 -23.21
CA SER A 355 2.50 13.66 -23.67
C SER A 355 3.16 14.62 -22.68
N ALA A 356 2.39 15.18 -21.76
CA ALA A 356 2.87 16.02 -20.67
C ALA A 356 3.27 15.24 -19.41
N LEU A 357 3.17 13.89 -19.40
CA LEU A 357 3.74 13.04 -18.36
C LEU A 357 5.25 12.87 -18.60
N ASP A 358 5.99 13.92 -18.48
CA ASP A 358 7.45 14.00 -18.55
C ASP A 358 8.03 14.36 -17.17
N PHE A 359 9.36 14.56 -17.09
CA PHE A 359 10.04 14.90 -15.86
C PHE A 359 10.11 16.41 -15.56
N ASP A 360 9.53 17.25 -16.41
CA ASP A 360 9.50 18.70 -16.20
C ASP A 360 8.33 19.10 -15.30
N GLY A 361 8.55 20.05 -14.39
CA GLY A 361 7.50 20.60 -13.53
C GLY A 361 6.91 19.59 -12.53
N LEU A 362 7.71 18.63 -12.07
CA LEU A 362 7.28 17.70 -11.02
C LEU A 362 7.11 18.44 -9.69
N GLU A 363 6.01 18.16 -9.02
CA GLU A 363 5.89 18.42 -7.57
C GLU A 363 6.72 17.40 -6.81
N HIS A 364 7.42 17.86 -5.78
CA HIS A 364 8.29 16.98 -5.00
C HIS A 364 8.24 17.29 -3.51
N ASP A 365 8.48 16.29 -2.73
CA ASP A 365 8.68 16.39 -1.29
C ASP A 365 9.71 15.38 -0.79
N PHE A 366 10.18 15.61 0.43
CA PHE A 366 11.11 14.71 1.10
C PHE A 366 10.87 14.74 2.61
N GLY A 367 11.37 13.75 3.29
CA GLY A 367 11.19 13.71 4.73
C GLY A 367 11.81 12.52 5.43
N VAL A 368 11.45 12.41 6.69
CA VAL A 368 11.87 11.34 7.58
C VAL A 368 10.65 10.63 8.14
N GLY A 369 10.78 9.36 8.48
CA GLY A 369 9.66 8.61 9.02
C GLY A 369 10.05 7.49 9.95
N LEU A 370 9.07 7.06 10.73
CA LEU A 370 9.12 5.88 11.59
C LEU A 370 8.11 4.86 11.11
N ARG A 371 8.50 3.59 11.14
CA ARG A 371 7.67 2.44 10.77
C ARG A 371 7.65 1.48 11.94
N PHE A 372 6.49 1.27 12.53
CA PHE A 372 6.29 0.22 13.52
C PHE A 372 5.77 -1.01 12.79
N HIS A 373 6.48 -2.11 12.90
CA HIS A 373 6.19 -3.29 12.08
C HIS A 373 6.17 -4.58 12.90
N GLY A 374 5.36 -5.51 12.45
CA GLY A 374 5.46 -6.92 12.78
C GLY A 374 6.20 -7.70 11.67
N PRO A 375 6.19 -9.02 11.73
CA PRO A 375 6.84 -9.85 10.71
C PRO A 375 6.24 -9.70 9.29
N LEU A 376 4.95 -9.37 9.20
CA LEU A 376 4.18 -9.40 7.95
C LEU A 376 3.52 -8.06 7.60
N THR A 377 3.41 -7.13 8.56
CA THR A 377 2.64 -5.89 8.41
C THR A 377 3.33 -4.71 9.07
N THR A 378 2.97 -3.51 8.63
CA THR A 378 3.36 -2.23 9.24
C THR A 378 2.09 -1.58 9.79
N PRO A 379 1.69 -1.87 11.05
CA PRO A 379 0.43 -1.37 11.62
C PRO A 379 0.44 0.14 11.90
N LEU A 380 1.60 0.78 12.00
CA LEU A 380 1.70 2.21 12.21
C LEU A 380 2.91 2.79 11.49
N ARG A 381 2.67 3.86 10.78
CA ARG A 381 3.66 4.71 10.12
C ARG A 381 3.46 6.15 10.52
N MET A 382 4.56 6.87 10.72
CA MET A 382 4.58 8.30 11.00
C MET A 382 5.64 8.95 10.12
N ASP A 383 5.26 9.93 9.32
CA ASP A 383 6.16 10.68 8.45
C ASP A 383 6.10 12.18 8.76
N LEU A 384 7.27 12.84 8.77
CA LEU A 384 7.41 14.28 8.69
C LEU A 384 7.92 14.61 7.30
N ALA A 385 7.08 15.20 6.49
CA ALA A 385 7.34 15.54 5.11
C ALA A 385 7.47 17.06 4.92
N LYS A 386 8.30 17.50 3.98
CA LYS A 386 8.45 18.88 3.57
C LYS A 386 8.37 19.00 2.05
N GLY A 387 7.45 19.81 1.57
CA GLY A 387 7.29 20.22 0.16
C GLY A 387 7.22 21.73 0.04
N ARG A 388 6.86 22.24 -1.15
CA ARG A 388 6.71 23.67 -1.40
C ARG A 388 5.60 24.32 -0.57
N GLU A 389 4.55 23.55 -0.20
CA GLU A 389 3.42 24.04 0.61
C GLU A 389 3.69 23.97 2.13
N GLY A 390 4.89 23.57 2.56
CA GLY A 390 5.30 23.58 3.96
C GLY A 390 5.61 22.19 4.52
N PHE A 391 5.48 22.04 5.84
CA PHE A 391 5.67 20.79 6.55
C PHE A 391 4.33 20.11 6.82
N ARG A 392 4.34 18.79 6.75
CA ARG A 392 3.19 17.96 7.08
C ARG A 392 3.58 16.73 7.88
N ILE A 393 2.80 16.43 8.92
CA ILE A 393 2.88 15.16 9.63
C ILE A 393 1.82 14.23 9.06
N VAL A 394 2.24 13.03 8.69
CA VAL A 394 1.39 12.02 8.06
C VAL A 394 1.38 10.75 8.90
N TRP A 395 0.23 10.20 9.10
CA TRP A 395 -0.02 8.93 9.79
C TRP A 395 -0.59 7.92 8.80
N GLY A 396 -0.24 6.64 8.99
CA GLY A 396 -0.80 5.57 8.18
C GLY A 396 -0.74 4.23 8.90
N GLY A 397 -1.70 3.37 8.59
CA GLY A 397 -1.80 1.99 9.10
C GLY A 397 -1.23 0.94 8.14
N SER A 398 -0.33 1.33 7.24
CA SER A 398 0.32 0.43 6.28
C SER A 398 1.69 0.95 5.88
N ALA A 399 2.51 0.13 5.24
CA ALA A 399 3.65 0.63 4.47
C ALA A 399 3.16 1.60 3.37
N VAL A 400 4.03 2.48 2.88
CA VAL A 400 3.67 3.41 1.78
C VAL A 400 3.47 2.60 0.50
N PHE A 401 4.30 1.58 0.30
CA PHE A 401 4.30 0.68 -0.85
C PHE A 401 5.03 -0.63 -0.54
#